data_3e3d1b8a62d6ce61419ae3c3e5f8621b
#
_entry.id   3e3d1b8a62d6ce61419ae3c3e5f8621b
#
_cell.length_a   1.000
_cell.length_b   1.000
_cell.length_c   1.000
_cell.angle_alpha   90.00
_cell.angle_beta   90.00
_cell.angle_gamma   90.00
#
_symmetry.space_group_name_H-M   'P 1'
#
loop_
_entity.id
_entity.type
_entity.pdbx_description
1 polymer ?
#
loop_
_entity_poly.entity_id
_entity_poly.type
_entity_poly.pdbx_seq_one_letter_code
_entity_poly.pdbx_strand_id
1 'polypeptide(L)'
;MRRLLITCALAALTMLALPAADGWAAKNVELLNGAVRAVGHDAKGRAAVVKTGSRRVLTLRRFQIDPGPQVRVWLVPRAAKGDGRIPNDYKDLGRLKGSRGNQQYTIPGSVDLRRYSSVIFWCVPFTQTLARADLARS
;
A
#
# COMPACT_ATOMS: atom_id res chain seq x y z
N MET A 1 23.00 -74.50 -30.70
CA MET A 1 22.40 -73.71 -29.65
C MET A 1 23.11 -72.32 -29.58
N ARG A 2 22.53 -71.32 -30.12
CA ARG A 2 23.08 -69.94 -30.06
C ARG A 2 22.35 -69.17 -28.96
N ARG A 3 23.07 -68.85 -27.94
CA ARG A 3 22.56 -67.91 -26.87
C ARG A 3 22.76 -66.50 -27.34
N LEU A 4 21.66 -65.80 -27.64
CA LEU A 4 21.67 -64.35 -27.82
C LEU A 4 21.76 -63.66 -26.46
N LEU A 5 22.85 -62.95 -26.24
CA LEU A 5 22.98 -62.04 -25.12
C LEU A 5 22.39 -60.69 -25.52
N ILE A 6 21.25 -60.34 -24.95
CA ILE A 6 20.64 -59.03 -25.09
C ILE A 6 21.26 -58.12 -24.00
N THR A 7 22.15 -57.25 -24.40
CA THR A 7 22.66 -56.20 -23.54
C THR A 7 21.65 -55.07 -23.49
N CYS A 8 20.96 -54.92 -22.35
CA CYS A 8 20.17 -53.74 -22.02
C CYS A 8 21.10 -52.57 -21.71
N ALA A 9 21.19 -51.59 -22.61
CA ALA A 9 21.80 -50.31 -22.32
C ALA A 9 20.85 -49.50 -21.49
N LEU A 10 21.14 -49.31 -20.19
CA LEU A 10 20.47 -48.30 -19.36
C LEU A 10 20.96 -46.91 -19.77
N ALA A 11 20.13 -46.18 -20.48
CA ALA A 11 20.31 -44.75 -20.69
C ALA A 11 19.99 -44.03 -19.38
N ALA A 12 21.00 -43.63 -18.65
CA ALA A 12 20.85 -42.75 -17.47
C ALA A 12 20.48 -41.36 -17.96
N LEU A 13 19.20 -41.01 -17.82
CA LEU A 13 18.70 -39.66 -18.08
C LEU A 13 19.15 -38.77 -16.91
N THR A 14 20.27 -38.09 -17.07
CA THR A 14 20.70 -37.05 -16.12
C THR A 14 19.78 -35.85 -16.28
N MET A 15 18.79 -35.70 -15.40
CA MET A 15 18.07 -34.46 -15.21
C MET A 15 19.04 -33.41 -14.73
N LEU A 16 19.44 -32.50 -15.62
CA LEU A 16 20.04 -31.23 -15.20
C LEU A 16 18.96 -30.46 -14.42
N ALA A 17 19.07 -30.47 -13.12
CA ALA A 17 18.34 -29.53 -12.27
C ALA A 17 18.87 -28.14 -12.58
N LEU A 18 18.10 -27.35 -13.31
CA LEU A 18 18.34 -25.92 -13.44
C LEU A 18 18.25 -25.31 -12.06
N PRO A 19 19.26 -24.53 -11.60
CA PRO A 19 19.12 -23.79 -10.36
C PRO A 19 17.91 -22.88 -10.52
N ALA A 20 16.95 -23.01 -9.58
CA ALA A 20 15.89 -22.02 -9.45
C ALA A 20 16.59 -20.66 -9.30
N ALA A 21 16.41 -19.78 -10.28
CA ALA A 21 16.82 -18.39 -10.11
C ALA A 21 16.04 -17.88 -8.91
N ASP A 22 16.73 -17.70 -7.78
CA ASP A 22 16.19 -16.96 -6.65
C ASP A 22 15.94 -15.54 -7.18
N GLY A 23 14.73 -15.35 -7.72
CA GLY A 23 14.27 -14.04 -8.13
C GLY A 23 14.36 -13.16 -6.90
N TRP A 24 15.13 -12.12 -6.96
CA TRP A 24 15.20 -11.11 -5.91
C TRP A 24 13.84 -10.42 -5.84
N ALA A 25 12.89 -11.11 -5.19
CA ALA A 25 11.59 -10.53 -4.90
C ALA A 25 11.82 -9.29 -4.04
N ALA A 26 11.43 -8.12 -4.55
CA ALA A 26 11.55 -6.88 -3.81
C ALA A 26 10.83 -7.03 -2.48
N LYS A 27 11.55 -6.85 -1.37
CA LYS A 27 11.04 -7.03 -0.02
C LYS A 27 10.11 -5.88 0.32
N ASN A 28 8.92 -6.19 0.80
CA ASN A 28 7.99 -5.20 1.32
C ASN A 28 8.42 -4.78 2.73
N VAL A 29 8.65 -3.50 2.91
CA VAL A 29 9.01 -2.91 4.22
C VAL A 29 7.95 -1.89 4.60
N GLU A 30 7.27 -2.12 5.71
CA GLU A 30 6.37 -1.12 6.30
C GLU A 30 7.21 -0.02 6.95
N LEU A 31 7.06 1.21 6.49
CA LEU A 31 7.80 2.37 6.99
C LEU A 31 7.04 3.11 8.08
N LEU A 32 5.75 3.28 7.88
CA LEU A 32 4.86 4.04 8.74
C LEU A 32 3.52 3.34 8.85
N ASN A 33 2.83 3.47 9.97
CA ASN A 33 1.45 3.01 10.11
C ASN A 33 0.66 3.82 11.14
N GLY A 34 -0.66 3.75 11.06
CA GLY A 34 -1.57 4.40 11.99
C GLY A 34 -3.02 3.94 11.82
N ALA A 35 -3.80 4.11 12.88
CA ALA A 35 -5.22 3.83 12.84
C ALA A 35 -5.98 4.95 12.14
N VAL A 36 -6.96 4.58 11.32
CA VAL A 36 -7.92 5.52 10.77
C VAL A 36 -8.93 5.89 11.86
N ARG A 37 -9.15 7.17 12.04
CA ARG A 37 -10.07 7.73 13.03
C ARG A 37 -11.10 8.64 12.39
N ALA A 38 -12.30 8.60 12.89
CA ALA A 38 -13.37 9.51 12.51
C ALA A 38 -13.02 10.97 12.86
N VAL A 39 -13.37 11.89 11.98
CA VAL A 39 -13.35 13.33 12.22
C VAL A 39 -14.76 13.89 12.01
N GLY A 40 -15.28 13.85 10.79
CA GLY A 40 -16.63 14.28 10.46
C GLY A 40 -17.57 13.13 10.10
N HIS A 41 -17.03 11.99 9.74
CA HIS A 41 -17.77 10.78 9.39
C HIS A 41 -17.21 9.58 10.14
N ASP A 42 -18.04 8.57 10.39
CA ASP A 42 -17.56 7.32 10.96
C ASP A 42 -16.55 6.66 10.01
N ALA A 43 -15.43 6.27 10.58
CA ALA A 43 -14.37 5.62 9.84
C ALA A 43 -13.55 4.70 10.73
N LYS A 44 -13.03 3.64 10.13
CA LYS A 44 -12.13 2.68 10.78
C LYS A 44 -11.18 2.05 9.76
N GLY A 45 -10.19 1.37 10.27
CA GLY A 45 -9.18 0.68 9.50
C GLY A 45 -7.77 1.10 9.87
N ARG A 46 -6.83 0.70 9.06
CA ARG A 46 -5.42 0.99 9.26
C ARG A 46 -4.81 1.52 7.97
N ALA A 47 -4.05 2.58 8.11
CA ALA A 47 -3.24 3.12 7.03
C ALA A 47 -1.77 2.79 7.29
N ALA A 48 -1.05 2.40 6.24
CA ALA A 48 0.38 2.12 6.32
C ALA A 48 1.09 2.58 5.05
N VAL A 49 2.31 3.04 5.18
CA VAL A 49 3.20 3.26 4.04
C VAL A 49 4.13 2.08 3.90
N VAL A 50 4.06 1.41 2.77
CA VAL A 50 4.90 0.25 2.44
C VAL A 50 5.84 0.62 1.30
N LYS A 51 7.11 0.30 1.48
CA LYS A 51 8.15 0.42 0.45
C LYS A 51 8.43 -0.95 -0.17
N THR A 52 8.40 -1.00 -1.49
CA THR A 52 8.78 -2.17 -2.28
C THR A 52 9.79 -1.73 -3.33
N GLY A 53 11.05 -2.10 -3.17
CA GLY A 53 12.11 -1.54 -4.00
C GLY A 53 12.21 -0.02 -3.85
N SER A 54 12.09 0.72 -4.95
CA SER A 54 12.04 2.19 -4.95
C SER A 54 10.63 2.77 -4.81
N ARG A 55 9.59 1.93 -4.92
CA ARG A 55 8.19 2.36 -4.85
C ARG A 55 7.71 2.47 -3.41
N ARG A 56 6.94 3.51 -3.14
CA ARG A 56 6.24 3.70 -1.87
C ARG A 56 4.74 3.77 -2.15
N VAL A 57 3.97 3.05 -1.35
CA VAL A 57 2.53 2.90 -1.52
C VAL A 57 1.86 3.14 -0.17
N LEU A 58 0.83 3.97 -0.15
CA LEU A 58 -0.10 4.03 0.97
C LEU A 58 -1.08 2.86 0.82
N THR A 59 -1.15 2.00 1.81
CA THR A 59 -2.12 0.90 1.88
C THR A 59 -3.16 1.21 2.94
N LEU A 60 -4.43 1.01 2.59
CA LEU A 60 -5.53 1.01 3.54
C LEU A 60 -5.97 -0.44 3.74
N ARG A 61 -6.03 -0.88 4.99
CA ARG A 61 -6.43 -2.25 5.36
C ARG A 61 -7.67 -2.22 6.26
N ARG A 62 -8.62 -3.11 5.97
CA ARG A 62 -9.90 -3.18 6.69
C ARG A 62 -10.56 -1.81 6.80
N PHE A 63 -10.38 -1.03 5.75
CA PHE A 63 -10.85 0.34 5.69
C PHE A 63 -12.36 0.38 5.51
N GLN A 64 -12.97 1.28 6.22
CA GLN A 64 -14.37 1.63 6.08
C GLN A 64 -14.55 3.09 6.44
N ILE A 65 -15.34 3.81 5.65
CA ILE A 65 -15.73 5.19 5.89
C ILE A 65 -17.18 5.36 5.45
N ASP A 66 -17.93 6.16 6.16
CA ASP A 66 -19.23 6.59 5.66
C ASP A 66 -19.05 7.37 4.36
N PRO A 67 -19.77 6.99 3.28
CA PRO A 67 -19.54 7.55 1.96
C PRO A 67 -19.82 9.05 1.95
N GLY A 68 -19.01 9.77 1.17
CA GLY A 68 -19.19 11.18 0.88
C GLY A 68 -18.95 11.44 -0.62
N PRO A 69 -19.43 12.54 -1.19
CA PRO A 69 -19.18 12.88 -2.57
C PRO A 69 -17.73 13.35 -2.75
N GLN A 70 -17.09 12.93 -3.84
CA GLN A 70 -15.76 13.39 -4.25
C GLN A 70 -14.72 13.41 -3.12
N VAL A 71 -14.54 12.26 -2.45
CA VAL A 71 -13.54 12.12 -1.41
C VAL A 71 -12.17 11.89 -2.05
N ARG A 72 -11.18 12.63 -1.58
CA ARG A 72 -9.79 12.50 -1.99
C ARG A 72 -8.91 12.05 -0.85
N VAL A 73 -7.81 11.39 -1.18
CA VAL A 73 -6.81 10.92 -0.21
C VAL A 73 -5.61 11.86 -0.27
N TRP A 74 -5.37 12.58 0.80
CA TRP A 74 -4.28 13.54 0.89
C TRP A 74 -3.28 13.17 1.97
N LEU A 75 -2.01 13.34 1.68
CA LEU A 75 -0.95 13.38 2.69
C LEU A 75 -0.75 14.83 3.13
N VAL A 76 -0.72 15.04 4.43
CA VAL A 76 -0.56 16.36 5.04
C VAL A 76 0.47 16.33 6.17
N PRO A 77 1.04 17.48 6.54
CA PRO A 77 1.83 17.57 7.76
C PRO A 77 0.99 17.17 8.98
N ARG A 78 1.60 16.53 9.96
CA ARG A 78 0.90 16.06 11.17
C ARG A 78 0.18 17.19 11.91
N ALA A 79 0.76 18.40 11.90
CA ALA A 79 0.18 19.58 12.54
C ALA A 79 -1.03 20.15 11.78
N ALA A 80 -1.29 19.71 10.54
CA ALA A 80 -2.45 20.16 9.77
C ALA A 80 -3.73 19.68 10.47
N LYS A 81 -4.50 20.62 10.97
CA LYS A 81 -5.80 20.34 11.61
C LYS A 81 -6.85 20.21 10.52
N GLY A 82 -7.57 19.11 10.54
CA GLY A 82 -8.69 18.89 9.62
C GLY A 82 -10.00 19.56 10.07
N ASP A 83 -9.93 20.79 10.56
CA ASP A 83 -11.02 21.50 11.19
C ASP A 83 -11.89 22.35 10.23
N GLY A 84 -12.14 21.81 9.02
CA GLY A 84 -12.95 22.47 8.00
C GLY A 84 -12.19 23.51 7.17
N ARG A 85 -10.89 23.69 7.39
CA ARG A 85 -10.03 24.52 6.55
C ARG A 85 -9.29 23.66 5.55
N ILE A 86 -9.18 24.13 4.32
CA ILE A 86 -8.30 23.49 3.33
C ILE A 86 -6.88 23.57 3.86
N PRO A 87 -6.17 22.44 4.06
CA PRO A 87 -4.77 22.47 4.41
C PRO A 87 -3.97 23.24 3.36
N ASN A 88 -3.18 24.21 3.77
CA ASN A 88 -2.34 25.00 2.86
C ASN A 88 -1.24 24.17 2.19
N ASP A 89 -0.97 22.98 2.74
CA ASP A 89 0.09 22.10 2.30
C ASP A 89 -0.41 20.67 2.33
N TYR A 90 -0.55 20.07 1.16
CA TYR A 90 -0.98 18.68 1.00
C TYR A 90 -0.41 18.06 -0.27
N LYS A 91 -0.33 16.74 -0.27
CA LYS A 91 -0.03 15.94 -1.45
C LYS A 91 -1.24 15.07 -1.79
N ASP A 92 -1.85 15.33 -2.91
CA ASP A 92 -3.03 14.62 -3.37
C ASP A 92 -2.63 13.27 -3.98
N LEU A 93 -3.08 12.18 -3.38
CA LEU A 93 -2.83 10.83 -3.88
C LEU A 93 -3.94 10.31 -4.81
N GLY A 94 -4.98 11.09 -5.00
CA GLY A 94 -6.07 10.76 -5.89
C GLY A 94 -7.42 10.59 -5.19
N ARG A 95 -8.41 10.22 -5.99
CA ARG A 95 -9.75 9.95 -5.50
C ARG A 95 -9.77 8.69 -4.63
N LEU A 96 -10.57 8.70 -3.56
CA LEU A 96 -10.85 7.50 -2.77
C LEU A 96 -11.47 6.42 -3.69
N LYS A 97 -10.86 5.25 -3.73
CA LYS A 97 -11.27 4.16 -4.64
C LYS A 97 -12.56 3.49 -4.21
N GLY A 98 -12.87 3.50 -2.92
CA GLY A 98 -14.09 2.94 -2.39
C GLY A 98 -14.24 3.23 -0.90
N SER A 99 -15.46 3.12 -0.37
CA SER A 99 -15.77 3.34 1.04
C SER A 99 -15.43 2.15 1.93
N ARG A 100 -15.05 1.02 1.36
CA ARG A 100 -14.75 -0.23 2.07
C ARG A 100 -13.61 -1.01 1.42
N GLY A 101 -12.91 -1.78 2.24
CA GLY A 101 -11.96 -2.78 1.78
C GLY A 101 -10.52 -2.30 1.72
N ASN A 102 -9.65 -3.17 1.22
CA ASN A 102 -8.24 -2.89 1.08
C ASN A 102 -7.99 -2.08 -0.20
N GLN A 103 -7.19 -1.03 -0.09
CA GLN A 103 -6.90 -0.10 -1.19
C GLN A 103 -5.44 0.32 -1.15
N GLN A 104 -4.93 0.75 -2.31
CA GLN A 104 -3.55 1.23 -2.43
C GLN A 104 -3.49 2.52 -3.24
N TYR A 105 -2.57 3.40 -2.86
CA TYR A 105 -2.29 4.68 -3.51
C TYR A 105 -0.79 4.85 -3.67
N THR A 106 -0.32 5.10 -4.89
CA THR A 106 1.10 5.37 -5.14
C THR A 106 1.50 6.70 -4.54
N ILE A 107 2.59 6.72 -3.77
CA ILE A 107 3.18 7.94 -3.24
C ILE A 107 4.31 8.37 -4.18
N PRO A 108 4.25 9.58 -4.77
CA PRO A 108 5.33 10.09 -5.60
C PRO A 108 6.67 10.10 -4.86
N GLY A 109 7.75 9.78 -5.56
CA GLY A 109 9.09 9.70 -4.97
C GLY A 109 9.59 11.01 -4.34
N SER A 110 9.09 12.14 -4.81
CA SER A 110 9.42 13.47 -4.30
C SER A 110 8.78 13.82 -2.94
N VAL A 111 7.82 13.03 -2.46
CA VAL A 111 7.14 13.30 -1.18
C VAL A 111 8.05 12.95 -0.01
N ASP A 112 8.29 13.92 0.86
CA ASP A 112 9.02 13.72 2.12
C ASP A 112 8.07 13.20 3.21
N LEU A 113 8.17 11.93 3.54
CA LEU A 113 7.33 11.28 4.56
C LEU A 113 7.65 11.70 5.99
N ARG A 114 8.78 12.37 6.23
CA ARG A 114 9.06 12.97 7.53
C ARG A 114 8.18 14.19 7.79
N ARG A 115 7.84 14.92 6.72
CA ARG A 115 6.95 16.08 6.77
C ARG A 115 5.48 15.67 6.60
N TYR A 116 5.17 14.87 5.58
CA TYR A 116 3.81 14.45 5.24
C TYR A 116 3.51 13.10 5.88
N SER A 117 3.30 13.10 7.19
CA SER A 117 3.12 11.90 8.00
C SER A 117 1.69 11.65 8.47
N SER A 118 0.72 12.38 7.93
CA SER A 118 -0.70 12.15 8.19
C SER A 118 -1.47 11.99 6.90
N VAL A 119 -2.47 11.14 6.93
CA VAL A 119 -3.43 10.94 5.84
C VAL A 119 -4.74 11.58 6.24
N ILE A 120 -5.35 12.35 5.35
CA ILE A 120 -6.73 12.79 5.50
C ILE A 120 -7.59 12.34 4.33
N PHE A 121 -8.84 12.05 4.64
CA PHE A 121 -9.88 11.75 3.66
C PHE A 121 -10.73 13.00 3.51
N TRP A 122 -10.49 13.73 2.42
CA TRP A 122 -11.00 15.07 2.19
C TRP A 122 -12.22 15.05 1.28
N CYS A 123 -13.33 15.62 1.75
CA CYS A 123 -14.53 15.82 0.95
C CYS A 123 -14.47 17.17 0.25
N VAL A 124 -14.31 17.16 -1.08
CA VAL A 124 -14.10 18.38 -1.87
C VAL A 124 -15.31 19.32 -1.83
N PRO A 125 -16.57 18.86 -2.09
CA PRO A 125 -17.72 19.77 -2.12
C PRO A 125 -18.01 20.43 -0.79
N PHE A 126 -17.74 19.75 0.33
CA PHE A 126 -18.03 20.25 1.66
C PHE A 126 -16.80 20.87 2.37
N THR A 127 -15.62 20.87 1.71
CA THR A 127 -14.38 21.38 2.28
C THR A 127 -14.13 20.87 3.70
N GLN A 128 -14.26 19.56 3.89
CA GLN A 128 -14.25 18.93 5.19
C GLN A 128 -13.37 17.68 5.22
N THR A 129 -12.62 17.53 6.30
CA THR A 129 -11.97 16.26 6.63
C THR A 129 -12.99 15.29 7.21
N LEU A 130 -13.19 14.14 6.56
CA LEU A 130 -14.11 13.11 7.01
C LEU A 130 -13.45 12.18 8.03
N ALA A 131 -12.20 11.82 7.79
CA ALA A 131 -11.41 10.93 8.63
C ALA A 131 -9.92 11.25 8.51
N ARG A 132 -9.13 10.73 9.43
CA ARG A 132 -7.69 10.98 9.52
C ARG A 132 -6.93 9.76 10.04
N ALA A 133 -5.70 9.58 9.59
CA ALA A 133 -4.75 8.65 10.18
C ALA A 133 -3.40 9.35 10.37
N ASP A 134 -2.93 9.46 11.60
CA ASP A 134 -1.59 9.91 11.92
C ASP A 134 -0.64 8.71 11.87
N LEU A 135 0.38 8.79 11.04
CA LEU A 135 1.31 7.70 10.80
C LEU A 135 2.55 7.88 11.66
N ALA A 136 2.95 6.81 12.33
CA ALA A 136 4.19 6.72 13.09
C ALA A 136 5.09 5.64 12.48
N ARG A 137 6.38 5.69 12.79
CA ARG A 137 7.32 4.67 12.36
C ARG A 137 6.91 3.30 12.90
N SER A 138 7.05 2.30 12.04
CA SER A 138 6.83 0.88 12.37
C SER A 138 8.01 0.31 13.13
#